data_24aafb5f12047ad7333e03b02e310e01
#
_entry.id   24aafb5f12047ad7333e03b02e310e01
#
_cell.length_a   1.000
_cell.length_b   1.000
_cell.length_c   1.000
_cell.angle_alpha   90.00
_cell.angle_beta   90.00
_cell.angle_gamma   90.00
#
_symmetry.space_group_name_H-M   'P 1'
#
loop_
_entity.id
_entity.type
_entity.pdbx_description
1 polymer ?
#
loop_
_entity_poly.entity_id
_entity_poly.type
_entity_poly.pdbx_seq_one_letter_code
_entity_poly.pdbx_strand_id
1 'polypeptide(L)'
;MYNSVLSGGEGDFVEKKSRFIGGGYFVKSEEEALNKISQIKEIYKDATHNTYAYIIGEDAKIQRYSDDGEPQGTAGIPMLEVLKKEEMRNVLVTGTRYFGGILLGSGGLLRAYTKCARLGLLAAKKVVRENFNRTKFSYDYTYHGKILNYLTINGYKILQEEFTDIASLTLYVKENAPIIKDLKDMTGAKIKIEVKACEELPTIDGKL
;
A
#
# COMPACT_ATOMS: atom_id res chain seq x y z
N MET A 1 3.25 -8.13 -8.37
CA MET A 1 1.94 -7.91 -7.66
C MET A 1 2.03 -8.46 -6.25
N TYR A 2 1.70 -7.69 -5.23
CA TYR A 2 1.78 -8.08 -3.83
C TYR A 2 0.81 -7.28 -2.93
N ASN A 3 0.45 -7.86 -1.77
CA ASN A 3 -0.40 -7.20 -0.78
C ASN A 3 0.41 -6.12 -0.03
N SER A 4 -0.19 -4.95 0.16
CA SER A 4 0.39 -3.83 0.88
C SER A 4 -0.70 -2.95 1.50
N VAL A 5 -0.35 -1.74 1.88
CA VAL A 5 -1.30 -0.72 2.34
C VAL A 5 -1.28 0.50 1.41
N LEU A 6 -2.39 1.24 1.40
CA LEU A 6 -2.55 2.42 0.54
C LEU A 6 -1.64 3.56 1.01
N SER A 7 -1.69 3.88 2.29
CA SER A 7 -1.01 5.04 2.90
C SER A 7 -0.64 4.74 4.36
N GLY A 8 -0.60 5.74 5.23
CA GLY A 8 -0.50 5.57 6.68
C GLY A 8 -1.87 5.69 7.36
N GLY A 9 -2.04 4.97 8.47
CA GLY A 9 -3.23 5.06 9.31
C GLY A 9 -3.02 4.45 10.69
N GLU A 10 -3.80 4.91 11.66
CA GLU A 10 -3.73 4.48 13.05
C GLU A 10 -5.12 4.19 13.61
N GLY A 11 -5.19 3.23 14.54
CA GLY A 11 -6.37 2.94 15.33
C GLY A 11 -5.97 2.58 16.75
N ASP A 12 -6.85 2.81 17.73
CA ASP A 12 -6.55 2.54 19.12
C ASP A 12 -7.62 1.70 19.83
N PHE A 13 -7.23 1.14 20.97
CA PHE A 13 -8.13 0.43 21.87
C PHE A 13 -7.56 0.41 23.29
N VAL A 14 -8.41 0.07 24.24
CA VAL A 14 -8.03 -0.09 25.65
C VAL A 14 -8.18 -1.57 26.04
N GLU A 15 -7.17 -2.11 26.72
CA GLU A 15 -7.17 -3.44 27.30
C GLU A 15 -6.59 -3.39 28.73
N LYS A 16 -7.37 -3.82 29.75
CA LYS A 16 -6.98 -3.75 31.17
C LYS A 16 -6.36 -2.38 31.55
N LYS A 17 -7.05 -1.30 31.21
CA LYS A 17 -6.63 0.11 31.42
C LYS A 17 -5.38 0.55 30.63
N SER A 18 -4.66 -0.33 29.98
CA SER A 18 -3.58 0.07 29.04
C SER A 18 -4.22 0.54 27.75
N ARG A 19 -3.76 1.69 27.21
CA ARG A 19 -4.13 2.15 25.87
C ARG A 19 -3.09 1.65 24.88
N PHE A 20 -3.57 1.10 23.78
CA PHE A 20 -2.76 0.63 22.66
C PHE A 20 -3.13 1.42 21.40
N ILE A 21 -2.13 1.85 20.64
CA ILE A 21 -2.30 2.49 19.33
C ILE A 21 -1.57 1.64 18.31
N GLY A 22 -2.31 1.10 17.34
CA GLY A 22 -1.76 0.32 16.24
C GLY A 22 -1.67 1.16 14.98
N GLY A 23 -0.46 1.33 14.43
CA GLY A 23 -0.23 2.04 13.18
C GLY A 23 0.17 1.10 12.04
N GLY A 24 -0.20 1.46 10.81
CA GLY A 24 0.25 0.78 9.60
C GLY A 24 0.72 1.80 8.56
N TYR A 25 1.82 1.53 7.84
CA TYR A 25 2.43 2.50 6.93
C TYR A 25 3.06 1.79 5.74
N PHE A 26 2.88 2.37 4.56
CA PHE A 26 3.61 1.96 3.37
C PHE A 26 5.04 2.47 3.44
N VAL A 27 6.01 1.59 3.25
CA VAL A 27 7.46 1.90 3.28
C VAL A 27 8.18 1.08 2.22
N LYS A 28 8.95 1.73 1.34
CA LYS A 28 9.66 1.06 0.23
C LYS A 28 11.07 0.63 0.60
N SER A 29 11.64 1.19 1.66
CA SER A 29 13.02 0.91 2.08
C SER A 29 13.12 0.82 3.60
N GLU A 30 14.23 0.22 4.07
CA GLU A 30 14.56 0.17 5.49
C GLU A 30 14.78 1.58 6.05
N GLU A 31 15.33 2.49 5.26
CA GLU A 31 15.50 3.90 5.63
C GLU A 31 14.13 4.59 5.88
N GLU A 32 13.16 4.41 4.97
CA GLU A 32 11.81 4.94 5.16
C GLU A 32 11.15 4.37 6.41
N ALA A 33 11.32 3.06 6.68
CA ALA A 33 10.79 2.42 7.88
C ALA A 33 11.41 3.01 9.14
N LEU A 34 12.73 3.16 9.21
CA LEU A 34 13.45 3.72 10.36
C LEU A 34 13.08 5.20 10.59
N ASN A 35 12.96 5.99 9.53
CA ASN A 35 12.51 7.37 9.61
C ASN A 35 11.08 7.46 10.17
N LYS A 36 10.16 6.59 9.72
CA LYS A 36 8.79 6.53 10.24
C LYS A 36 8.76 6.10 11.71
N ILE A 37 9.54 5.09 12.10
CA ILE A 37 9.68 4.65 13.50
C ILE A 37 10.16 5.80 14.38
N SER A 38 11.16 6.56 13.94
CA SER A 38 11.67 7.73 14.67
C SER A 38 10.58 8.80 14.86
N GLN A 39 9.80 9.09 13.81
CA GLN A 39 8.66 10.02 13.90
C GLN A 39 7.62 9.54 14.91
N ILE A 40 7.26 8.25 14.90
CA ILE A 40 6.30 7.67 15.85
C ILE A 40 6.82 7.76 17.29
N LYS A 41 8.10 7.45 17.51
CA LYS A 41 8.74 7.57 18.84
C LYS A 41 8.77 9.02 19.34
N GLU A 42 8.92 9.99 18.46
CA GLU A 42 8.86 11.41 18.88
C GLU A 42 7.42 11.86 19.19
N ILE A 43 6.44 11.45 18.37
CA ILE A 43 5.01 11.74 18.61
C ILE A 43 4.54 11.14 19.95
N TYR A 44 4.93 9.89 20.23
CA TYR A 44 4.52 9.14 21.42
C TYR A 44 5.67 8.94 22.40
N LYS A 45 6.50 9.96 22.59
CA LYS A 45 7.70 9.90 23.47
C LYS A 45 7.37 9.66 24.94
N ASP A 46 6.16 9.95 25.35
CA ASP A 46 5.61 9.73 26.69
C ASP A 46 4.99 8.33 26.87
N ALA A 47 4.92 7.54 25.79
CA ALA A 47 4.44 6.17 25.87
C ALA A 47 5.42 5.25 26.59
N THR A 48 4.92 4.17 27.17
CA THR A 48 5.75 3.17 27.86
C THR A 48 6.60 2.38 26.85
N HIS A 49 6.01 2.02 25.70
CA HIS A 49 6.68 1.25 24.66
C HIS A 49 6.18 1.68 23.25
N ASN A 50 7.09 1.70 22.28
CA ASN A 50 6.83 1.95 20.86
C ASN A 50 7.40 0.79 20.03
N THR A 51 6.71 -0.32 20.00
CA THR A 51 7.09 -1.55 19.31
C THR A 51 6.84 -1.45 17.81
N TYR A 52 7.53 -2.27 17.02
CA TYR A 52 7.31 -2.29 15.57
C TYR A 52 7.66 -3.63 14.93
N ALA A 53 7.14 -3.84 13.72
CA ALA A 53 7.60 -4.86 12.80
C ALA A 53 7.44 -4.36 11.35
N TYR A 54 8.35 -4.75 10.46
CA TYR A 54 8.23 -4.45 9.04
C TYR A 54 8.74 -5.58 8.15
N ILE A 55 8.17 -5.61 6.93
CA ILE A 55 8.62 -6.46 5.84
C ILE A 55 8.82 -5.56 4.61
N ILE A 56 10.01 -5.60 4.01
CA ILE A 56 10.40 -4.78 2.85
C ILE A 56 10.89 -5.69 1.72
N GLY A 57 10.60 -5.26 0.50
CA GLY A 57 10.87 -5.98 -0.73
C GLY A 57 9.75 -6.95 -1.12
N GLU A 58 9.53 -7.10 -2.43
CA GLU A 58 8.53 -8.05 -2.96
C GLU A 58 8.84 -9.50 -2.57
N ASP A 59 10.13 -9.82 -2.43
CA ASP A 59 10.64 -11.12 -1.99
C ASP A 59 10.70 -11.28 -0.46
N ALA A 60 10.27 -10.28 0.31
CA ALA A 60 10.26 -10.26 1.77
C ALA A 60 11.62 -10.57 2.43
N LYS A 61 12.75 -10.23 1.79
CA LYS A 61 14.09 -10.52 2.32
C LYS A 61 14.42 -9.72 3.57
N ILE A 62 13.91 -8.50 3.70
CA ILE A 62 14.16 -7.66 4.85
C ILE A 62 12.97 -7.75 5.79
N GLN A 63 13.18 -8.37 6.96
CA GLN A 63 12.19 -8.50 8.02
C GLN A 63 12.84 -8.09 9.33
N ARG A 64 12.24 -7.15 10.05
CA ARG A 64 12.73 -6.67 11.34
C ARG A 64 11.57 -6.45 12.30
N TYR A 65 11.88 -6.50 13.57
CA TYR A 65 10.95 -6.18 14.65
C TYR A 65 11.67 -5.68 15.89
N SER A 66 10.93 -5.07 16.81
CA SER A 66 11.41 -4.69 18.13
C SER A 66 10.29 -4.78 19.15
N ASP A 67 10.60 -5.33 20.29
CA ASP A 67 9.71 -5.35 21.47
C ASP A 67 9.79 -4.04 22.28
N ASP A 68 10.78 -3.16 22.01
CA ASP A 68 10.96 -1.84 22.64
C ASP A 68 10.79 -1.87 24.18
N GLY A 69 11.38 -2.87 24.84
CA GLY A 69 11.33 -3.04 26.30
C GLY A 69 10.13 -3.81 26.85
N GLU A 70 9.18 -4.23 26.02
CA GLU A 70 8.22 -5.26 26.44
C GLU A 70 8.92 -6.61 26.66
N PRO A 71 8.34 -7.55 27.40
CA PRO A 71 8.93 -8.88 27.56
C PRO A 71 9.22 -9.53 26.19
N GLN A 72 10.40 -10.11 26.08
CA GLN A 72 10.92 -10.66 24.81
C GLN A 72 9.90 -11.54 24.08
N GLY A 73 9.66 -11.24 22.79
CA GLY A 73 8.78 -11.99 21.91
C GLY A 73 7.29 -11.76 22.13
N THR A 74 6.89 -10.80 22.98
CA THR A 74 5.47 -10.55 23.27
C THR A 74 4.83 -9.47 22.40
N ALA A 75 5.63 -8.68 21.66
CA ALA A 75 5.16 -7.55 20.85
C ALA A 75 5.60 -7.65 19.39
N GLY A 76 6.89 -7.47 19.10
CA GLY A 76 7.38 -7.37 17.74
C GLY A 76 7.18 -8.65 16.93
N ILE A 77 7.45 -9.83 17.52
CA ILE A 77 7.24 -11.12 16.84
C ILE A 77 5.76 -11.33 16.47
N PRO A 78 4.76 -11.19 17.38
CA PRO A 78 3.35 -11.29 17.03
C PRO A 78 2.91 -10.35 15.92
N MET A 79 3.46 -9.13 15.89
CA MET A 79 3.17 -8.15 14.83
C MET A 79 3.76 -8.59 13.49
N LEU A 80 4.99 -9.10 13.47
CA LEU A 80 5.63 -9.64 12.27
C LEU A 80 4.87 -10.84 11.71
N GLU A 81 4.39 -11.74 12.58
CA GLU A 81 3.59 -12.89 12.17
C GLU A 81 2.25 -12.48 11.52
N VAL A 82 1.64 -11.36 11.94
CA VAL A 82 0.47 -10.81 11.22
C VAL A 82 0.85 -10.41 9.80
N LEU A 83 1.97 -9.70 9.61
CA LEU A 83 2.43 -9.30 8.28
C LEU A 83 2.71 -10.51 7.38
N LYS A 84 3.36 -11.55 7.92
CA LYS A 84 3.64 -12.79 7.19
C LYS A 84 2.36 -13.52 6.80
N LYS A 85 1.44 -13.73 7.76
CA LYS A 85 0.18 -14.46 7.54
C LYS A 85 -0.71 -13.78 6.49
N GLU A 86 -0.67 -12.45 6.43
CA GLU A 86 -1.43 -11.67 5.46
C GLU A 86 -0.63 -11.36 4.18
N GLU A 87 0.57 -11.98 4.05
CA GLU A 87 1.47 -11.85 2.89
C GLU A 87 1.79 -10.40 2.53
N MET A 88 1.86 -9.54 3.55
CA MET A 88 2.12 -8.10 3.37
C MET A 88 3.56 -7.84 2.94
N ARG A 89 3.77 -6.88 2.05
CA ARG A 89 5.07 -6.42 1.56
C ARG A 89 5.14 -4.90 1.58
N ASN A 90 6.33 -4.38 1.81
CA ASN A 90 6.58 -2.94 1.87
C ASN A 90 5.70 -2.24 2.92
N VAL A 91 5.58 -2.87 4.10
CA VAL A 91 4.72 -2.43 5.19
C VAL A 91 5.48 -2.41 6.51
N LEU A 92 5.31 -1.31 7.24
CA LEU A 92 5.64 -1.15 8.64
C LEU A 92 4.35 -1.16 9.46
N VAL A 93 4.31 -1.91 10.55
CA VAL A 93 3.29 -1.78 11.61
C VAL A 93 3.94 -1.36 12.92
N THR A 94 3.27 -0.49 13.67
CA THR A 94 3.70 -0.02 14.98
C THR A 94 2.67 -0.36 16.05
N GLY A 95 3.14 -0.53 17.29
CA GLY A 95 2.30 -0.75 18.45
C GLY A 95 2.79 0.11 19.59
N THR A 96 2.10 1.21 19.86
CA THR A 96 2.39 2.12 20.97
C THR A 96 1.54 1.75 22.17
N ARG A 97 2.13 1.65 23.35
CA ARG A 97 1.41 1.31 24.58
C ARG A 97 1.65 2.34 25.68
N TYR A 98 0.55 2.76 26.30
CA TYR A 98 0.53 3.46 27.58
C TYR A 98 0.05 2.48 28.66
N PHE A 99 0.93 2.15 29.61
CA PHE A 99 0.62 1.18 30.67
C PHE A 99 -0.44 1.74 31.64
N GLY A 100 -1.49 0.97 31.87
CA GLY A 100 -2.63 1.35 32.72
C GLY A 100 -2.58 0.83 34.17
N GLY A 101 -1.41 0.37 34.66
CA GLY A 101 -1.24 -0.12 36.01
C GLY A 101 -1.68 -1.57 36.25
N ILE A 102 -2.25 -2.26 35.24
CA ILE A 102 -2.67 -3.66 35.34
C ILE A 102 -1.88 -4.52 34.36
N LEU A 103 -1.20 -5.54 34.86
CA LEU A 103 -0.41 -6.46 34.03
C LEU A 103 -1.33 -7.33 33.15
N LEU A 104 -1.00 -7.41 31.86
CA LEU A 104 -1.69 -8.28 30.91
C LEU A 104 -1.22 -9.73 30.96
N GLY A 105 0.04 -9.94 31.34
CA GLY A 105 0.77 -11.18 31.18
C GLY A 105 1.18 -11.41 29.73
N SER A 106 2.11 -12.37 29.48
CA SER A 106 2.67 -12.63 28.15
C SER A 106 1.61 -12.95 27.09
N GLY A 107 0.65 -13.81 27.40
CA GLY A 107 -0.44 -14.15 26.48
C GLY A 107 -1.39 -12.98 26.21
N GLY A 108 -1.58 -12.06 27.17
CA GLY A 108 -2.35 -10.83 26.99
C GLY A 108 -1.65 -9.84 26.07
N LEU A 109 -0.34 -9.64 26.27
CA LEU A 109 0.49 -8.79 25.42
C LEU A 109 0.51 -9.29 23.97
N LEU A 110 0.76 -10.58 23.76
CA LEU A 110 0.74 -11.21 22.45
C LEU A 110 -0.56 -10.91 21.69
N ARG A 111 -1.72 -11.09 22.35
CA ARG A 111 -3.02 -10.77 21.73
C ARG A 111 -3.19 -9.28 21.45
N ALA A 112 -2.75 -8.41 22.38
CA ALA A 112 -2.85 -6.97 22.22
C ALA A 112 -2.01 -6.47 21.03
N TYR A 113 -0.75 -6.90 20.91
CA TYR A 113 0.10 -6.49 19.80
C TYR A 113 -0.29 -7.10 18.45
N THR A 114 -0.79 -8.34 18.43
CA THR A 114 -1.46 -8.89 17.24
C THR A 114 -2.64 -8.00 16.80
N LYS A 115 -3.44 -7.50 17.76
CA LYS A 115 -4.55 -6.58 17.49
C LYS A 115 -4.04 -5.22 17.00
N CYS A 116 -2.95 -4.68 17.56
CA CYS A 116 -2.31 -3.45 17.07
C CYS A 116 -1.95 -3.54 15.58
N ALA A 117 -1.23 -4.61 15.19
CA ALA A 117 -0.86 -4.81 13.81
C ALA A 117 -2.07 -4.86 12.87
N ARG A 118 -3.12 -5.60 13.24
CA ARG A 118 -4.35 -5.69 12.44
C ARG A 118 -5.08 -4.37 12.32
N LEU A 119 -5.19 -3.59 13.42
CA LEU A 119 -5.80 -2.27 13.40
C LEU A 119 -5.01 -1.29 12.53
N GLY A 120 -3.68 -1.32 12.62
CA GLY A 120 -2.81 -0.51 11.77
C GLY A 120 -3.01 -0.83 10.28
N LEU A 121 -3.04 -2.12 9.91
CA LEU A 121 -3.31 -2.54 8.53
C LEU A 121 -4.71 -2.12 8.04
N LEU A 122 -5.71 -2.22 8.91
CA LEU A 122 -7.08 -1.80 8.58
C LEU A 122 -7.15 -0.28 8.36
N ALA A 123 -6.57 0.50 9.27
CA ALA A 123 -6.55 1.95 9.20
C ALA A 123 -5.76 2.47 7.98
N ALA A 124 -4.68 1.79 7.62
CA ALA A 124 -3.85 2.11 6.46
C ALA A 124 -4.47 1.67 5.11
N LYS A 125 -5.58 0.95 5.14
CA LYS A 125 -6.32 0.39 4.00
C LYS A 125 -5.47 -0.57 3.17
N LYS A 126 -5.76 -1.87 3.29
CA LYS A 126 -5.10 -2.91 2.51
C LYS A 126 -5.39 -2.74 1.02
N VAL A 127 -4.36 -2.89 0.21
CA VAL A 127 -4.43 -2.80 -1.26
C VAL A 127 -3.53 -3.87 -1.87
N VAL A 128 -3.74 -4.14 -3.16
CA VAL A 128 -2.78 -4.87 -3.98
C VAL A 128 -1.96 -3.85 -4.77
N ARG A 129 -0.63 -3.98 -4.79
CA ARG A 129 0.24 -3.16 -5.62
C ARG A 129 0.61 -3.92 -6.89
N GLU A 130 0.45 -3.25 -8.01
CA GLU A 130 0.68 -3.80 -9.34
C GLU A 130 1.43 -2.79 -10.22
N ASN A 131 2.17 -3.31 -11.20
CA ASN A 131 2.85 -2.48 -12.17
C ASN A 131 1.91 -2.08 -13.31
N PHE A 132 1.89 -0.79 -13.61
CA PHE A 132 1.16 -0.21 -14.74
C PHE A 132 2.11 0.59 -15.62
N ASN A 133 1.88 0.50 -16.92
CA ASN A 133 2.53 1.33 -17.90
C ASN A 133 1.73 2.63 -18.09
N ARG A 134 2.33 3.77 -17.79
CA ARG A 134 1.80 5.07 -18.21
C ARG A 134 1.98 5.18 -19.71
N THR A 135 0.88 5.01 -20.45
CA THR A 135 0.92 4.85 -21.90
C THR A 135 0.19 6.00 -22.58
N LYS A 136 0.86 6.60 -23.59
CA LYS A 136 0.27 7.61 -24.48
C LYS A 136 -0.19 6.94 -25.76
N PHE A 137 -1.44 7.19 -26.14
CA PHE A 137 -2.09 6.77 -27.35
C PHE A 137 -2.34 8.00 -28.22
N SER A 138 -1.75 8.03 -29.43
CA SER A 138 -1.91 9.14 -30.37
C SER A 138 -2.58 8.66 -31.66
N TYR A 139 -3.60 9.36 -32.13
CA TYR A 139 -4.45 8.93 -33.23
C TYR A 139 -5.14 10.13 -33.92
N ASP A 140 -5.68 9.90 -35.14
CA ASP A 140 -6.45 10.89 -35.87
C ASP A 140 -7.78 11.21 -35.17
N TYR A 141 -8.20 12.47 -35.21
CA TYR A 141 -9.44 12.96 -34.58
C TYR A 141 -10.71 12.16 -34.94
N THR A 142 -10.74 11.56 -36.13
CA THR A 142 -11.88 10.75 -36.61
C THR A 142 -12.16 9.54 -35.71
N TYR A 143 -11.15 9.06 -34.96
CA TYR A 143 -11.29 7.94 -34.02
C TYR A 143 -11.64 8.37 -32.60
N HIS A 144 -11.56 9.68 -32.28
CA HIS A 144 -11.61 10.17 -30.89
C HIS A 144 -12.89 9.76 -30.15
N GLY A 145 -14.04 10.02 -30.73
CA GLY A 145 -15.33 9.67 -30.10
C GLY A 145 -15.50 8.16 -29.86
N LYS A 146 -15.04 7.33 -30.82
CA LYS A 146 -15.09 5.88 -30.70
C LYS A 146 -14.17 5.37 -29.59
N ILE A 147 -12.97 5.94 -29.47
CA ILE A 147 -11.99 5.60 -28.44
C ILE A 147 -12.48 6.03 -27.07
N LEU A 148 -13.00 7.27 -26.90
CA LEU A 148 -13.56 7.73 -25.63
C LEU A 148 -14.70 6.84 -25.14
N ASN A 149 -15.62 6.47 -26.04
CA ASN A 149 -16.70 5.55 -25.70
C ASN A 149 -16.19 4.20 -25.23
N TYR A 150 -15.20 3.62 -25.91
CA TYR A 150 -14.55 2.37 -25.52
C TYR A 150 -13.92 2.48 -24.11
N LEU A 151 -13.16 3.54 -23.85
CA LEU A 151 -12.51 3.77 -22.55
C LEU A 151 -13.53 3.89 -21.43
N THR A 152 -14.62 4.63 -21.67
CA THR A 152 -15.70 4.83 -20.69
C THR A 152 -16.40 3.51 -20.34
N ILE A 153 -16.78 2.73 -21.35
CA ILE A 153 -17.48 1.44 -21.16
C ILE A 153 -16.60 0.45 -20.41
N ASN A 154 -15.28 0.45 -20.68
CA ASN A 154 -14.34 -0.47 -20.05
C ASN A 154 -13.71 0.07 -18.75
N GLY A 155 -14.14 1.25 -18.28
CA GLY A 155 -13.72 1.83 -17.01
C GLY A 155 -12.27 2.32 -16.96
N TYR A 156 -11.68 2.65 -18.11
CA TYR A 156 -10.34 3.23 -18.15
C TYR A 156 -10.38 4.70 -17.76
N LYS A 157 -9.47 5.09 -16.85
CA LYS A 157 -9.34 6.48 -16.39
C LYS A 157 -8.32 7.22 -17.23
N ILE A 158 -8.73 8.31 -17.87
CA ILE A 158 -7.84 9.19 -18.63
C ILE A 158 -7.10 10.09 -17.65
N LEU A 159 -5.76 10.12 -17.75
CA LEU A 159 -4.90 10.96 -16.94
C LEU A 159 -4.68 12.33 -17.59
N GLN A 160 -4.53 12.34 -18.92
CA GLN A 160 -4.23 13.53 -19.68
C GLN A 160 -4.79 13.41 -21.10
N GLU A 161 -5.32 14.51 -21.62
CA GLU A 161 -5.71 14.67 -23.01
C GLU A 161 -4.89 15.80 -23.65
N GLU A 162 -4.43 15.60 -24.87
CA GLU A 162 -3.71 16.61 -25.64
C GLU A 162 -4.28 16.65 -27.05
N PHE A 163 -4.49 17.86 -27.56
CA PHE A 163 -5.05 18.13 -28.87
C PHE A 163 -4.09 19.06 -29.65
N THR A 164 -3.46 18.49 -30.67
CA THR A 164 -2.58 19.20 -31.62
C THR A 164 -3.06 18.89 -33.04
N ASP A 165 -2.18 18.59 -33.97
CA ASP A 165 -2.55 18.03 -35.29
C ASP A 165 -3.19 16.64 -35.19
N ILE A 166 -2.97 15.96 -34.07
CA ILE A 166 -3.56 14.66 -33.71
C ILE A 166 -4.07 14.69 -32.28
N ALA A 167 -5.05 13.84 -31.97
CA ALA A 167 -5.50 13.64 -30.60
C ALA A 167 -4.60 12.65 -29.88
N SER A 168 -4.35 12.90 -28.58
CA SER A 168 -3.60 11.99 -27.72
C SER A 168 -4.24 11.84 -26.35
N LEU A 169 -4.24 10.61 -25.84
CA LEU A 169 -4.69 10.27 -24.48
C LEU A 169 -3.58 9.55 -23.73
N THR A 170 -3.42 9.89 -22.46
CA THR A 170 -2.50 9.16 -21.56
C THR A 170 -3.30 8.48 -20.45
N LEU A 171 -3.03 7.20 -20.23
CA LEU A 171 -3.67 6.42 -19.18
C LEU A 171 -2.73 5.35 -18.63
N TYR A 172 -3.06 4.78 -17.48
CA TYR A 172 -2.37 3.61 -16.94
C TYR A 172 -2.94 2.33 -17.54
N VAL A 173 -2.06 1.47 -18.04
CA VAL A 173 -2.43 0.21 -18.72
C VAL A 173 -1.55 -0.91 -18.18
N LYS A 174 -2.11 -2.08 -17.86
CA LYS A 174 -1.33 -3.29 -17.60
C LYS A 174 -0.66 -3.75 -18.89
N GLU A 175 0.51 -4.37 -18.78
CA GLU A 175 1.33 -4.77 -19.94
C GLU A 175 0.55 -5.57 -21.00
N ASN A 176 -0.28 -6.52 -20.55
CA ASN A 176 -1.07 -7.40 -21.41
C ASN A 176 -2.55 -7.02 -21.48
N ALA A 177 -2.90 -5.74 -21.23
CA ALA A 177 -4.29 -5.31 -21.24
C ALA A 177 -4.90 -5.38 -22.64
N PRO A 178 -6.17 -5.82 -22.78
CA PRO A 178 -6.85 -5.95 -24.07
C PRO A 178 -6.89 -4.64 -24.88
N ILE A 179 -6.92 -3.51 -24.21
CA ILE A 179 -6.99 -2.16 -24.80
C ILE A 179 -5.96 -1.95 -25.92
N ILE A 180 -4.74 -2.49 -25.77
CA ILE A 180 -3.68 -2.31 -26.76
C ILE A 180 -4.08 -2.93 -28.11
N LYS A 181 -4.65 -4.13 -28.07
CA LYS A 181 -5.17 -4.83 -29.24
C LYS A 181 -6.42 -4.14 -29.78
N ASP A 182 -7.38 -3.86 -28.91
CA ASP A 182 -8.67 -3.32 -29.29
C ASP A 182 -8.54 -1.95 -29.97
N LEU A 183 -7.69 -1.06 -29.46
CA LEU A 183 -7.44 0.24 -30.07
C LEU A 183 -6.69 0.14 -31.41
N LYS A 184 -5.78 -0.83 -31.57
CA LYS A 184 -5.16 -1.12 -32.87
C LYS A 184 -6.21 -1.58 -33.89
N ASP A 185 -7.09 -2.49 -33.50
CA ASP A 185 -8.14 -3.01 -34.39
C ASP A 185 -9.14 -1.90 -34.78
N MET A 186 -9.53 -1.05 -33.81
CA MET A 186 -10.45 0.08 -34.05
C MET A 186 -9.90 1.12 -35.01
N THR A 187 -8.58 1.30 -35.07
CA THR A 187 -7.91 2.32 -35.89
C THR A 187 -7.26 1.75 -37.13
N GLY A 188 -7.42 0.45 -37.41
CA GLY A 188 -6.70 -0.22 -38.47
C GLY A 188 -5.18 -0.11 -38.33
N ALA A 189 -4.70 -0.23 -37.08
CA ALA A 189 -3.30 -0.09 -36.68
C ALA A 189 -2.68 1.31 -36.91
N LYS A 190 -3.48 2.35 -37.14
CA LYS A 190 -3.00 3.73 -37.32
C LYS A 190 -2.76 4.49 -36.02
N ILE A 191 -2.99 3.85 -34.87
CA ILE A 191 -2.70 4.41 -33.55
C ILE A 191 -1.22 4.26 -33.21
N LYS A 192 -0.59 5.33 -32.72
CA LYS A 192 0.75 5.27 -32.14
C LYS A 192 0.61 5.03 -30.64
N ILE A 193 1.34 4.05 -30.12
CA ILE A 193 1.33 3.66 -28.70
C ILE A 193 2.72 3.84 -28.14
N GLU A 194 2.85 4.59 -27.07
CA GLU A 194 4.13 4.96 -26.48
C GLU A 194 4.09 4.80 -24.96
N VAL A 195 4.88 3.85 -24.44
CA VAL A 195 5.04 3.68 -22.99
C VAL A 195 5.99 4.76 -22.47
N LYS A 196 5.52 5.62 -21.56
CA LYS A 196 6.29 6.74 -20.97
C LYS A 196 7.02 6.34 -19.69
N ALA A 197 6.38 5.52 -18.86
CA ALA A 197 6.93 5.06 -17.58
C ALA A 197 6.24 3.76 -17.18
N CYS A 198 6.91 2.95 -16.36
CA CYS A 198 6.31 1.86 -15.61
C CYS A 198 6.23 2.28 -14.13
N GLU A 199 5.06 2.28 -13.55
CA GLU A 199 4.80 2.75 -12.20
C GLU A 199 4.07 1.68 -11.39
N GLU A 200 4.50 1.49 -10.14
CA GLU A 200 3.81 0.63 -9.20
C GLU A 200 2.69 1.42 -8.52
N LEU A 201 1.46 0.99 -8.70
CA LEU A 201 0.27 1.67 -8.18
C LEU A 201 -0.56 0.75 -7.29
N PRO A 202 -1.23 1.32 -6.26
CA PRO A 202 -2.18 0.58 -5.45
C PRO A 202 -3.49 0.36 -6.21
N THR A 203 -4.03 -0.84 -6.10
CA THR A 203 -5.35 -1.18 -6.64
C THR A 203 -6.26 -1.71 -5.54
N ILE A 204 -7.56 -1.37 -5.63
CA ILE A 204 -8.62 -1.94 -4.79
C ILE A 204 -9.54 -2.71 -5.72
N ASP A 205 -9.75 -4.00 -5.46
CA ASP A 205 -10.54 -4.90 -6.33
C ASP A 205 -10.09 -4.85 -7.80
N GLY A 206 -8.76 -4.72 -8.03
CA GLY A 206 -8.15 -4.68 -9.37
C GLY A 206 -8.35 -3.36 -10.14
N LYS A 207 -8.88 -2.32 -9.48
CA LYS A 207 -9.11 -0.98 -10.06
C LYS A 207 -8.18 0.07 -9.44
N LEU A 208 -7.72 1.00 -10.29
CA LEU A 208 -6.96 2.19 -9.91
C LEU A 208 -7.84 3.28 -9.28
#